data_5d623ca3055684d891d5f6450ec6dcf4
#
_entry.id   5d623ca3055684d891d5f6450ec6dcf4
#
_cell.length_a   1.000
_cell.length_b   1.000
_cell.length_c   1.000
_cell.angle_alpha   90.00
_cell.angle_beta   90.00
_cell.angle_gamma   90.00
#
_symmetry.space_group_name_H-M   'P 1'
#
loop_
_entity.id
_entity.type
_entity.pdbx_description
1 polymer ?
#
loop_
_entity_poly.entity_id
_entity_poly.type
_entity_poly.pdbx_seq_one_letter_code
_entity_poly.pdbx_strand_id
1 'polypeptide(L)'
;MENNTELILISISGLDRPGLTACITETLSHYDVDILDIGQADIHSTLSLGILFKSKESNSGNVMKDLLFQASELGINLRFYPIKPEEYQAWVNMQGKNRYILTLLGRKLNAQQIAGATKILANQELNIDGIRRLTGRVPLDERKSSVRACIEFSVRGTPKNKEELQSELMQMGIQLGVDFSFQQDNMFRRMRRLICFDMDSTLIETEVIDELAIRAGVGDQVKEITLRAMRGEIDFKESFKERVALLKGLDVSVMREIAENLPITEGVERLMFVLKRYGYKIAILSGGFTYFGNYLKEKFGIDYVYANQLEIEDGKLTGRYTGEIVDGKRKAELLQLIAQVENVDIAQTIAVGDGANDLPMLSVAGLGIAFHAKPKVVANAQQSINTIGLDGVLYFLGFKDSYLEERGIL
;
A
#
# COMPACT_ATOMS: atom_id res chain seq x y z
N MET A 1 10.79 -18.13 -51.78
CA MET A 1 11.99 -17.81 -51.00
C MET A 1 11.48 -17.55 -49.58
N GLU A 2 11.66 -18.51 -48.69
CA GLU A 2 11.36 -18.31 -47.29
C GLU A 2 12.23 -17.15 -46.81
N ASN A 3 11.60 -16.08 -46.33
CA ASN A 3 12.31 -14.97 -45.70
C ASN A 3 12.91 -15.50 -44.37
N ASN A 4 14.14 -16.03 -44.45
CA ASN A 4 14.89 -16.45 -43.28
C ASN A 4 15.13 -15.22 -42.42
N THR A 5 14.48 -15.17 -41.25
CA THR A 5 14.58 -14.05 -40.34
C THR A 5 15.13 -14.54 -38.99
N GLU A 6 16.00 -13.75 -38.40
CA GLU A 6 16.61 -14.01 -37.10
C GLU A 6 16.03 -13.10 -36.02
N LEU A 7 15.88 -13.64 -34.84
CA LEU A 7 15.47 -12.91 -33.61
C LEU A 7 16.73 -12.68 -32.78
N ILE A 8 17.02 -11.43 -32.49
CA ILE A 8 18.23 -11.04 -31.78
C ILE A 8 17.85 -10.15 -30.60
N LEU A 9 18.20 -10.58 -29.38
CA LEU A 9 18.17 -9.73 -28.20
C LEU A 9 19.54 -9.09 -28.02
N ILE A 10 19.58 -7.76 -27.97
CA ILE A 10 20.77 -7.05 -27.53
C ILE A 10 20.62 -6.62 -26.07
N SER A 11 21.70 -6.79 -25.30
CA SER A 11 21.81 -6.29 -23.94
C SER A 11 22.95 -5.28 -23.88
N ILE A 12 22.64 -4.08 -23.49
CA ILE A 12 23.55 -2.94 -23.40
C ILE A 12 23.69 -2.52 -21.97
N SER A 13 24.92 -2.29 -21.50
CA SER A 13 25.19 -1.73 -20.17
C SER A 13 26.35 -0.72 -20.21
N GLY A 14 26.23 0.34 -19.43
CA GLY A 14 27.26 1.38 -19.37
C GLY A 14 26.82 2.58 -18.55
N LEU A 15 27.60 3.66 -18.60
CA LEU A 15 27.23 4.92 -18.00
C LEU A 15 26.03 5.53 -18.74
N ASP A 16 25.02 5.93 -17.99
CA ASP A 16 23.85 6.63 -18.52
C ASP A 16 24.22 8.03 -19.01
N ARG A 17 23.76 8.36 -20.22
CA ARG A 17 23.90 9.69 -20.82
C ARG A 17 22.82 9.94 -21.86
N PRO A 18 22.41 11.22 -22.04
CA PRO A 18 21.46 11.59 -23.09
C PRO A 18 21.93 11.14 -24.48
N GLY A 19 21.02 10.62 -25.29
CA GLY A 19 21.26 10.22 -26.67
C GLY A 19 21.71 8.77 -26.90
N LEU A 20 22.06 8.00 -25.86
CA LEU A 20 22.52 6.62 -26.00
C LEU A 20 21.49 5.75 -26.72
N THR A 21 20.25 5.73 -26.23
CA THR A 21 19.17 4.97 -26.83
C THR A 21 18.87 5.44 -28.27
N ALA A 22 18.92 6.76 -28.52
CA ALA A 22 18.72 7.32 -29.85
C ALA A 22 19.77 6.81 -30.84
N CYS A 23 21.05 6.83 -30.49
CA CYS A 23 22.14 6.37 -31.34
C CYS A 23 22.02 4.88 -31.67
N ILE A 24 21.67 4.04 -30.70
CA ILE A 24 21.46 2.59 -30.94
C ILE A 24 20.25 2.35 -31.86
N THR A 25 19.14 3.01 -31.59
CA THR A 25 17.93 2.84 -32.43
C THR A 25 18.09 3.44 -33.83
N GLU A 26 18.83 4.51 -33.96
CA GLU A 26 19.22 5.08 -35.30
C GLU A 26 20.03 4.07 -36.12
N THR A 27 21.03 3.43 -35.51
CA THR A 27 21.81 2.36 -36.17
C THR A 27 20.89 1.22 -36.64
N LEU A 28 19.95 0.78 -35.78
CA LEU A 28 18.96 -0.25 -36.16
C LEU A 28 18.06 0.20 -37.30
N SER A 29 17.70 1.48 -37.36
CA SER A 29 16.77 2.01 -38.39
C SER A 29 17.33 1.94 -39.83
N HIS A 30 18.65 1.84 -39.99
CA HIS A 30 19.28 1.71 -41.32
C HIS A 30 19.07 0.32 -41.93
N TYR A 31 18.58 -0.67 -41.20
CA TYR A 31 18.54 -2.08 -41.62
C TYR A 31 17.13 -2.66 -41.74
N ASP A 32 16.08 -1.85 -41.70
CA ASP A 32 14.68 -2.33 -41.83
C ASP A 32 14.39 -3.48 -40.86
N VAL A 33 14.69 -3.28 -39.56
CA VAL A 33 14.43 -4.25 -38.48
C VAL A 33 13.15 -3.93 -37.76
N ASP A 34 12.42 -4.97 -37.35
CA ASP A 34 11.22 -4.84 -36.52
C ASP A 34 11.61 -4.93 -35.02
N ILE A 35 11.32 -3.91 -34.26
CA ILE A 35 11.48 -3.96 -32.80
C ILE A 35 10.30 -4.73 -32.19
N LEU A 36 10.59 -5.83 -31.49
CA LEU A 36 9.59 -6.70 -30.87
C LEU A 36 9.39 -6.37 -29.41
N ASP A 37 10.46 -5.95 -28.72
CA ASP A 37 10.39 -5.47 -27.32
C ASP A 37 11.59 -4.57 -27.01
N ILE A 38 11.39 -3.65 -26.06
CA ILE A 38 12.42 -2.73 -25.57
C ILE A 38 12.20 -2.43 -24.09
N GLY A 39 13.25 -2.52 -23.30
CA GLY A 39 13.22 -2.22 -21.87
C GLY A 39 14.49 -1.56 -21.40
N GLN A 40 14.35 -0.52 -20.56
CA GLN A 40 15.46 0.22 -19.98
C GLN A 40 15.31 0.30 -18.47
N ALA A 41 16.41 0.15 -17.74
CA ALA A 41 16.51 0.39 -16.31
C ALA A 41 17.76 1.18 -15.98
N ASP A 42 17.66 2.11 -15.02
CA ASP A 42 18.76 2.89 -14.50
C ASP A 42 18.93 2.67 -12.99
N ILE A 43 20.16 2.48 -12.55
CA ILE A 43 20.55 2.44 -11.15
C ILE A 43 21.79 3.33 -10.97
N HIS A 44 21.64 4.40 -10.20
CA HIS A 44 22.65 5.44 -10.06
C HIS A 44 22.95 6.06 -11.44
N SER A 45 24.18 5.97 -11.90
CA SER A 45 24.64 6.44 -13.21
C SER A 45 24.81 5.30 -14.23
N THR A 46 24.28 4.12 -13.95
CA THR A 46 24.44 2.95 -14.83
C THR A 46 23.12 2.63 -15.50
N LEU A 47 23.17 2.54 -16.84
CA LEU A 47 22.07 2.11 -17.71
C LEU A 47 22.17 0.63 -18.00
N SER A 48 21.03 -0.05 -18.01
CA SER A 48 20.81 -1.35 -18.67
C SER A 48 19.70 -1.21 -19.67
N LEU A 49 19.95 -1.50 -20.96
CA LEU A 49 18.98 -1.42 -22.05
C LEU A 49 18.95 -2.76 -22.77
N GLY A 50 17.77 -3.34 -22.90
CA GLY A 50 17.50 -4.53 -23.71
C GLY A 50 16.64 -4.16 -24.90
N ILE A 51 17.01 -4.63 -26.10
CA ILE A 51 16.19 -4.50 -27.33
C ILE A 51 16.12 -5.87 -27.99
N LEU A 52 14.90 -6.37 -28.15
CA LEU A 52 14.63 -7.57 -28.96
C LEU A 52 14.09 -7.14 -30.33
N PHE A 53 14.75 -7.58 -31.37
CA PHE A 53 14.37 -7.24 -32.74
C PHE A 53 14.45 -8.44 -33.68
N LYS A 54 13.72 -8.33 -34.79
CA LYS A 54 13.71 -9.27 -35.87
C LYS A 54 14.44 -8.65 -37.06
N SER A 55 15.39 -9.38 -37.66
CA SER A 55 16.18 -8.96 -38.80
C SER A 55 16.12 -10.01 -39.90
N LYS A 56 16.32 -9.61 -41.15
CA LYS A 56 16.60 -10.54 -42.25
C LYS A 56 17.99 -11.14 -42.04
N GLU A 57 18.15 -12.44 -42.20
CA GLU A 57 19.43 -13.15 -42.05
C GLU A 57 20.57 -12.50 -42.87
N SER A 58 20.24 -12.03 -44.08
CA SER A 58 21.19 -11.32 -44.94
C SER A 58 21.76 -10.03 -44.35
N ASN A 59 21.05 -9.42 -43.38
CA ASN A 59 21.41 -8.13 -42.77
C ASN A 59 22.01 -8.27 -41.39
N SER A 60 21.76 -9.38 -40.71
CA SER A 60 22.10 -9.58 -39.29
C SER A 60 23.59 -9.33 -39.00
N GLY A 61 24.48 -9.81 -39.86
CA GLY A 61 25.92 -9.59 -39.70
C GLY A 61 26.32 -8.12 -39.76
N ASN A 62 25.72 -7.34 -40.67
CA ASN A 62 26.00 -5.91 -40.81
C ASN A 62 25.42 -5.13 -39.62
N VAL A 63 24.19 -5.44 -39.20
CA VAL A 63 23.56 -4.85 -37.99
C VAL A 63 24.44 -5.05 -36.79
N MET A 64 24.89 -6.29 -36.53
CA MET A 64 25.74 -6.59 -35.38
C MET A 64 27.08 -5.85 -35.45
N LYS A 65 27.71 -5.80 -36.63
CA LYS A 65 28.97 -5.06 -36.83
C LYS A 65 28.83 -3.57 -36.51
N ASP A 66 27.80 -2.91 -37.05
CA ASP A 66 27.63 -1.47 -36.85
C ASP A 66 27.22 -1.14 -35.40
N LEU A 67 26.41 -1.98 -34.76
CA LEU A 67 26.11 -1.85 -33.32
C LEU A 67 27.36 -2.00 -32.44
N LEU A 68 28.30 -2.91 -32.81
CA LEU A 68 29.56 -3.04 -32.07
C LEU A 68 30.45 -1.80 -32.22
N PHE A 69 30.49 -1.23 -33.43
CA PHE A 69 31.20 0.04 -33.68
C PHE A 69 30.64 1.16 -32.79
N GLN A 70 29.32 1.35 -32.83
CA GLN A 70 28.64 2.33 -32.02
C GLN A 70 28.87 2.11 -30.50
N ALA A 71 28.79 0.86 -30.06
CA ALA A 71 29.06 0.52 -28.66
C ALA A 71 30.49 0.89 -28.23
N SER A 72 31.48 0.65 -29.12
CA SER A 72 32.88 1.02 -28.88
C SER A 72 33.07 2.55 -28.80
N GLU A 73 32.49 3.32 -29.70
CA GLU A 73 32.53 4.79 -29.69
C GLU A 73 31.85 5.38 -28.45
N LEU A 74 30.74 4.77 -28.04
CA LEU A 74 29.98 5.17 -26.88
C LEU A 74 30.59 4.68 -25.55
N GLY A 75 31.61 3.80 -25.60
CA GLY A 75 32.23 3.24 -24.39
C GLY A 75 31.25 2.41 -23.54
N ILE A 76 30.34 1.69 -24.18
CA ILE A 76 29.34 0.82 -23.55
C ILE A 76 29.60 -0.65 -23.85
N ASN A 77 29.12 -1.53 -22.95
CA ASN A 77 29.16 -2.96 -23.19
C ASN A 77 27.90 -3.39 -23.93
N LEU A 78 28.06 -4.15 -25.01
CA LEU A 78 26.97 -4.69 -25.82
C LEU A 78 27.16 -6.20 -25.99
N ARG A 79 26.06 -6.97 -25.80
CA ARG A 79 26.03 -8.41 -26.00
C ARG A 79 24.85 -8.77 -26.89
N PHE A 80 25.04 -9.77 -27.75
CA PHE A 80 24.01 -10.33 -28.61
C PHE A 80 23.60 -11.71 -28.12
N TYR A 81 22.29 -11.95 -28.13
CA TYR A 81 21.69 -13.25 -27.79
C TYR A 81 20.72 -13.62 -28.94
N PRO A 82 21.12 -14.55 -29.86
CA PRO A 82 20.18 -15.13 -30.79
C PRO A 82 19.07 -15.86 -30.05
N ILE A 83 17.82 -15.58 -30.40
CA ILE A 83 16.63 -16.19 -29.79
C ILE A 83 16.01 -17.15 -30.80
N LYS A 84 15.74 -18.38 -30.35
CA LYS A 84 15.03 -19.35 -31.22
C LYS A 84 13.55 -19.01 -31.31
N PRO A 85 12.92 -19.29 -32.46
CA PRO A 85 11.48 -19.02 -32.64
C PRO A 85 10.62 -19.69 -31.55
N GLU A 86 10.99 -20.88 -31.08
CA GLU A 86 10.27 -21.63 -30.06
C GLU A 86 10.39 -20.94 -28.70
N GLU A 87 11.57 -20.39 -28.36
CA GLU A 87 11.81 -19.64 -27.13
C GLU A 87 11.00 -18.35 -27.13
N TYR A 88 10.97 -17.65 -28.26
CA TYR A 88 10.16 -16.45 -28.43
C TYR A 88 8.66 -16.75 -28.28
N GLN A 89 8.17 -17.82 -28.95
CA GLN A 89 6.77 -18.21 -28.85
C GLN A 89 6.40 -18.64 -27.41
N ALA A 90 7.27 -19.35 -26.73
CA ALA A 90 7.08 -19.69 -25.33
C ALA A 90 6.98 -18.44 -24.44
N TRP A 91 7.82 -17.43 -24.70
CA TRP A 91 7.76 -16.15 -24.02
C TRP A 91 6.47 -15.36 -24.31
N VAL A 92 6.02 -15.33 -25.56
CA VAL A 92 4.73 -14.73 -25.96
C VAL A 92 3.57 -15.42 -25.25
N ASN A 93 3.57 -16.76 -25.15
CA ASN A 93 2.52 -17.52 -24.48
C ASN A 93 2.48 -17.30 -22.95
N MET A 94 3.50 -16.67 -22.38
CA MET A 94 3.47 -16.23 -20.99
C MET A 94 2.68 -14.92 -20.78
N GLN A 95 2.26 -14.25 -21.85
CA GLN A 95 1.33 -13.12 -21.75
C GLN A 95 -0.02 -13.61 -21.22
N GLY A 96 -0.68 -12.79 -20.42
CA GLY A 96 -1.98 -13.13 -19.81
C GLY A 96 -1.90 -13.97 -18.54
N LYS A 97 -0.72 -14.37 -18.04
CA LYS A 97 -0.59 -14.95 -16.69
C LYS A 97 -0.92 -13.91 -15.62
N ASN A 98 -1.40 -14.40 -14.48
CA ASN A 98 -1.68 -13.57 -13.32
C ASN A 98 -0.46 -12.72 -12.94
N ARG A 99 -0.72 -11.48 -12.63
CA ARG A 99 0.30 -10.53 -12.16
C ARG A 99 -0.04 -10.06 -10.76
N TYR A 100 0.99 -9.90 -9.96
CA TYR A 100 0.89 -9.42 -8.59
C TYR A 100 1.93 -8.34 -8.33
N ILE A 101 1.65 -7.54 -7.33
CA ILE A 101 2.61 -6.57 -6.80
C ILE A 101 2.89 -6.95 -5.35
N LEU A 102 4.15 -7.24 -5.05
CA LEU A 102 4.65 -7.31 -3.68
C LEU A 102 5.32 -5.98 -3.35
N THR A 103 4.83 -5.31 -2.32
CA THR A 103 5.44 -4.09 -1.79
C THR A 103 6.08 -4.41 -0.45
N LEU A 104 7.34 -4.07 -0.25
CA LEU A 104 8.02 -4.09 1.04
C LEU A 104 8.24 -2.66 1.51
N LEU A 105 7.93 -2.39 2.78
CA LEU A 105 7.89 -1.06 3.34
C LEU A 105 8.45 -1.07 4.78
N GLY A 106 9.24 -0.06 5.15
CA GLY A 106 9.74 0.09 6.50
C GLY A 106 10.58 1.36 6.65
N ARG A 107 11.16 1.58 7.81
CA ARG A 107 12.10 2.69 8.04
C ARG A 107 13.40 2.50 7.24
N LYS A 108 13.87 1.27 7.14
CA LYS A 108 15.02 0.85 6.31
C LYS A 108 14.70 -0.51 5.69
N LEU A 109 15.23 -0.78 4.51
CA LEU A 109 15.20 -2.10 3.91
C LEU A 109 16.65 -2.62 3.82
N ASN A 110 16.84 -3.85 4.24
CA ASN A 110 18.12 -4.55 4.20
C ASN A 110 18.08 -5.78 3.29
N ALA A 111 19.25 -6.35 3.01
CA ALA A 111 19.36 -7.51 2.14
C ALA A 111 18.61 -8.74 2.68
N GLN A 112 18.54 -8.94 4.00
CA GLN A 112 17.85 -10.07 4.62
C GLN A 112 16.35 -10.04 4.36
N GLN A 113 15.72 -8.87 4.46
CA GLN A 113 14.27 -8.66 4.17
C GLN A 113 13.99 -8.95 2.69
N ILE A 114 14.83 -8.45 1.79
CA ILE A 114 14.70 -8.69 0.34
C ILE A 114 14.90 -10.18 0.03
N ALA A 115 15.93 -10.81 0.58
CA ALA A 115 16.21 -12.23 0.39
C ALA A 115 15.07 -13.12 0.92
N GLY A 116 14.51 -12.79 2.09
CA GLY A 116 13.34 -13.48 2.64
C GLY A 116 12.15 -13.43 1.69
N ALA A 117 11.78 -12.25 1.24
CA ALA A 117 10.66 -12.04 0.33
C ALA A 117 10.85 -12.76 -1.02
N THR A 118 12.03 -12.63 -1.64
CA THR A 118 12.31 -13.24 -2.94
C THR A 118 12.38 -14.76 -2.85
N LYS A 119 12.84 -15.33 -1.73
CA LYS A 119 12.84 -16.77 -1.48
C LYS A 119 11.40 -17.32 -1.37
N ILE A 120 10.52 -16.62 -0.65
CA ILE A 120 9.10 -16.97 -0.56
C ILE A 120 8.45 -16.99 -1.94
N LEU A 121 8.68 -15.94 -2.75
CA LEU A 121 8.17 -15.91 -4.13
C LEU A 121 8.68 -17.07 -4.97
N ALA A 122 9.98 -17.40 -4.88
CA ALA A 122 10.59 -18.50 -5.62
C ALA A 122 10.02 -19.88 -5.21
N ASN A 123 9.78 -20.11 -3.92
CA ASN A 123 9.16 -21.35 -3.41
C ASN A 123 7.75 -21.55 -3.98
N GLN A 124 7.03 -20.46 -4.24
CA GLN A 124 5.69 -20.44 -4.83
C GLN A 124 5.71 -20.41 -6.39
N GLU A 125 6.88 -20.62 -7.01
CA GLU A 125 7.09 -20.59 -8.48
C GLU A 125 6.67 -19.28 -9.14
N LEU A 126 6.78 -18.17 -8.41
CA LEU A 126 6.50 -16.84 -8.91
C LEU A 126 7.78 -16.18 -9.45
N ASN A 127 7.69 -15.61 -10.64
CA ASN A 127 8.79 -14.87 -11.25
C ASN A 127 8.72 -13.39 -10.92
N ILE A 128 9.87 -12.78 -10.68
CA ILE A 128 9.99 -11.32 -10.50
C ILE A 128 10.36 -10.72 -11.86
N ASP A 129 9.44 -9.94 -12.44
CA ASP A 129 9.65 -9.28 -13.73
C ASP A 129 10.33 -7.91 -13.59
N GLY A 130 10.23 -7.29 -12.42
CA GLY A 130 10.86 -5.99 -12.16
C GLY A 130 10.86 -5.63 -10.68
N ILE A 131 11.83 -4.82 -10.29
CA ILE A 131 11.96 -4.28 -8.94
C ILE A 131 12.11 -2.78 -9.05
N ARG A 132 11.33 -2.04 -8.27
CA ARG A 132 11.30 -0.59 -8.33
C ARG A 132 11.21 0.05 -6.95
N ARG A 133 12.03 1.05 -6.68
CA ARG A 133 11.92 1.86 -5.49
C ARG A 133 10.80 2.90 -5.65
N LEU A 134 9.96 3.04 -4.62
CA LEU A 134 8.87 4.03 -4.59
C LEU A 134 9.23 5.28 -3.78
N THR A 135 10.08 5.12 -2.77
CA THR A 135 10.55 6.25 -1.94
C THR A 135 11.73 6.97 -2.58
N GLY A 136 11.93 8.22 -2.22
CA GLY A 136 13.10 9.00 -2.56
C GLY A 136 14.41 8.31 -2.17
N ARG A 137 15.55 8.81 -2.68
CA ARG A 137 16.87 8.29 -2.32
C ARG A 137 17.18 8.69 -0.88
N VAL A 138 17.73 7.75 -0.09
CA VAL A 138 18.08 7.98 1.31
C VAL A 138 19.47 8.66 1.36
N PRO A 139 19.59 9.84 2.00
CA PRO A 139 20.89 10.46 2.26
C PRO A 139 21.75 9.54 3.15
N LEU A 140 23.08 9.60 2.98
CA LEU A 140 24.03 8.85 3.82
C LEU A 140 24.05 9.38 5.28
N ASP A 141 23.69 10.63 5.50
CA ASP A 141 23.54 11.20 6.84
C ASP A 141 22.21 10.80 7.48
N GLU A 142 22.27 9.82 8.37
CA GLU A 142 21.10 9.07 8.91
C GLU A 142 20.29 9.81 9.99
N ARG A 143 20.52 11.10 10.25
CA ARG A 143 19.96 11.81 11.41
C ARG A 143 18.46 12.15 11.33
N LYS A 144 17.74 11.76 10.27
CA LYS A 144 16.30 12.01 10.16
C LYS A 144 15.49 10.77 10.51
N SER A 145 14.71 10.84 11.60
CA SER A 145 13.78 9.81 12.06
C SER A 145 12.62 9.51 11.09
N SER A 146 12.40 10.39 10.11
CA SER A 146 11.31 10.29 9.14
C SER A 146 11.66 9.52 7.84
N VAL A 147 12.80 8.82 7.81
CA VAL A 147 13.21 8.06 6.63
C VAL A 147 12.25 6.88 6.40
N ARG A 148 11.81 6.74 5.16
CA ARG A 148 11.01 5.61 4.67
C ARG A 148 11.75 4.92 3.55
N ALA A 149 11.63 3.62 3.47
CA ALA A 149 12.16 2.81 2.39
C ALA A 149 11.06 1.89 1.87
N CYS A 150 10.73 2.01 0.57
CA CYS A 150 9.73 1.19 -0.07
C CYS A 150 10.25 0.67 -1.41
N ILE A 151 10.09 -0.64 -1.61
CA ILE A 151 10.42 -1.34 -2.85
C ILE A 151 9.19 -2.13 -3.31
N GLU A 152 8.88 -2.01 -4.58
CA GLU A 152 7.81 -2.73 -5.26
C GLU A 152 8.40 -3.77 -6.21
N PHE A 153 7.91 -5.00 -6.13
CA PHE A 153 8.24 -6.09 -7.03
C PHE A 153 7.03 -6.37 -7.94
N SER A 154 7.25 -6.32 -9.23
CA SER A 154 6.28 -6.83 -10.22
C SER A 154 6.49 -8.33 -10.34
N VAL A 155 5.45 -9.11 -10.03
CA VAL A 155 5.51 -10.56 -9.89
C VAL A 155 4.54 -11.21 -10.88
N ARG A 156 4.97 -12.26 -11.56
CA ARG A 156 4.18 -13.01 -12.54
C ARG A 156 4.09 -14.48 -12.18
N GLY A 157 2.92 -15.05 -12.40
CA GLY A 157 2.63 -16.47 -12.19
C GLY A 157 1.35 -16.68 -11.37
N THR A 158 1.10 -17.92 -11.00
CA THR A 158 0.03 -18.30 -10.08
C THR A 158 0.69 -18.98 -8.90
N PRO A 159 0.54 -18.48 -7.67
CA PRO A 159 1.16 -19.12 -6.51
C PRO A 159 0.62 -20.54 -6.34
N LYS A 160 1.47 -21.46 -5.94
CA LYS A 160 1.09 -22.87 -5.63
C LYS A 160 0.02 -22.93 -4.55
N ASN A 161 0.21 -22.12 -3.50
CA ASN A 161 -0.69 -22.01 -2.38
C ASN A 161 -0.73 -20.55 -1.90
N LYS A 162 -1.85 -19.86 -2.18
CA LYS A 162 -2.01 -18.44 -1.84
C LYS A 162 -2.05 -18.20 -0.32
N GLU A 163 -2.65 -19.10 0.44
CA GLU A 163 -2.76 -18.97 1.89
C GLU A 163 -1.40 -19.17 2.56
N GLU A 164 -0.61 -20.15 2.10
CA GLU A 164 0.75 -20.39 2.56
C GLU A 164 1.67 -19.20 2.24
N LEU A 165 1.61 -18.68 1.00
CA LEU A 165 2.33 -17.47 0.59
C LEU A 165 2.05 -16.30 1.54
N GLN A 166 0.77 -16.07 1.83
CA GLN A 166 0.33 -14.99 2.72
C GLN A 166 0.87 -15.19 4.14
N SER A 167 0.80 -16.42 4.66
CA SER A 167 1.31 -16.78 5.98
C SER A 167 2.83 -16.61 6.08
N GLU A 168 3.59 -17.07 5.07
CA GLU A 168 5.05 -16.93 5.04
C GLU A 168 5.48 -15.46 4.97
N LEU A 169 4.82 -14.63 4.13
CA LEU A 169 5.10 -13.20 4.06
C LEU A 169 4.80 -12.50 5.39
N MET A 170 3.73 -12.89 6.07
CA MET A 170 3.39 -12.35 7.38
C MET A 170 4.41 -12.71 8.44
N GLN A 171 4.81 -13.99 8.52
CA GLN A 171 5.85 -14.43 9.46
C GLN A 171 7.17 -13.70 9.22
N MET A 172 7.57 -13.59 7.95
CA MET A 172 8.75 -12.81 7.55
C MET A 172 8.63 -11.35 7.99
N GLY A 173 7.48 -10.72 7.76
CA GLY A 173 7.24 -9.32 8.18
C GLY A 173 7.42 -9.11 9.67
N ILE A 174 6.85 -9.99 10.50
CA ILE A 174 6.98 -9.96 11.96
C ILE A 174 8.44 -10.20 12.39
N GLN A 175 9.09 -11.22 11.83
CA GLN A 175 10.45 -11.60 12.23
C GLN A 175 11.51 -10.58 11.84
N LEU A 176 11.36 -9.97 10.67
CA LEU A 176 12.37 -9.06 10.10
C LEU A 176 12.00 -7.57 10.27
N GLY A 177 10.86 -7.25 10.90
CA GLY A 177 10.41 -5.88 11.14
C GLY A 177 10.22 -5.12 9.82
N VAL A 178 9.46 -5.69 8.88
CA VAL A 178 9.14 -5.08 7.59
C VAL A 178 7.66 -5.26 7.29
N ASP A 179 7.02 -4.19 6.84
CA ASP A 179 5.65 -4.22 6.37
C ASP A 179 5.59 -4.71 4.93
N PHE A 180 4.51 -5.37 4.58
CA PHE A 180 4.33 -5.86 3.21
C PHE A 180 2.89 -5.74 2.74
N SER A 181 2.74 -5.72 1.41
CA SER A 181 1.47 -5.83 0.71
C SER A 181 1.65 -6.74 -0.49
N PHE A 182 0.81 -7.77 -0.62
CA PHE A 182 0.76 -8.63 -1.79
C PHE A 182 -0.60 -8.53 -2.44
N GLN A 183 -0.68 -7.86 -3.58
CA GLN A 183 -1.92 -7.53 -4.27
C GLN A 183 -1.90 -8.04 -5.72
N GLN A 184 -3.06 -8.42 -6.24
CA GLN A 184 -3.20 -8.67 -7.67
C GLN A 184 -3.04 -7.35 -8.45
N ASP A 185 -2.20 -7.33 -9.49
CA ASP A 185 -2.02 -6.17 -10.37
C ASP A 185 -3.15 -6.16 -11.40
N ASN A 186 -4.24 -5.51 -11.06
CA ASN A 186 -5.41 -5.33 -11.89
C ASN A 186 -5.83 -3.85 -11.95
N MET A 187 -6.83 -3.55 -12.76
CA MET A 187 -7.33 -2.18 -12.90
C MET A 187 -7.88 -1.61 -11.59
N PHE A 188 -8.53 -2.42 -10.77
CA PHE A 188 -9.10 -1.95 -9.50
C PHE A 188 -8.05 -1.46 -8.53
N ARG A 189 -6.85 -2.08 -8.49
CA ARG A 189 -5.73 -1.61 -7.66
C ARG A 189 -5.36 -0.16 -7.97
N ARG A 190 -5.38 0.23 -9.25
CA ARG A 190 -5.00 1.58 -9.72
C ARG A 190 -6.13 2.59 -9.66
N MET A 191 -7.37 2.13 -9.51
CA MET A 191 -8.58 2.95 -9.57
C MET A 191 -9.34 2.96 -8.24
N ARG A 192 -8.63 2.87 -7.13
CA ARG A 192 -9.26 2.99 -5.80
C ARG A 192 -9.82 4.39 -5.61
N ARG A 193 -10.99 4.47 -4.94
CA ARG A 193 -11.77 5.71 -4.86
C ARG A 193 -12.29 6.03 -3.46
N LEU A 194 -12.50 5.02 -2.63
CA LEU A 194 -13.05 5.17 -1.28
C LEU A 194 -12.10 4.56 -0.27
N ILE A 195 -11.82 5.30 0.79
CA ILE A 195 -11.06 4.80 1.94
C ILE A 195 -11.82 5.02 3.23
N CYS A 196 -11.97 3.98 4.03
CA CYS A 196 -12.62 3.99 5.33
C CYS A 196 -11.59 3.69 6.42
N PHE A 197 -11.54 4.54 7.44
CA PHE A 197 -10.66 4.41 8.58
C PHE A 197 -11.44 4.12 9.85
N ASP A 198 -10.89 3.30 10.74
CA ASP A 198 -11.19 3.45 12.15
C ASP A 198 -10.61 4.77 12.67
N MET A 199 -11.08 5.24 13.82
CA MET A 199 -10.64 6.48 14.43
C MET A 199 -9.62 6.22 15.53
N ASP A 200 -10.07 5.57 16.60
CA ASP A 200 -9.28 5.30 17.80
C ASP A 200 -8.13 4.34 17.47
N SER A 201 -6.94 4.62 17.97
CA SER A 201 -5.71 3.84 17.70
C SER A 201 -5.34 3.71 16.19
N THR A 202 -6.06 4.41 15.30
CA THR A 202 -5.80 4.43 13.84
C THR A 202 -5.51 5.85 13.33
N LEU A 203 -6.49 6.77 13.34
CA LEU A 203 -6.27 8.19 12.99
C LEU A 203 -5.69 9.01 14.15
N ILE A 204 -5.97 8.58 15.37
CA ILE A 204 -5.46 9.15 16.61
C ILE A 204 -4.78 8.05 17.44
N GLU A 205 -3.78 8.43 18.24
CA GLU A 205 -2.96 7.50 19.05
C GLU A 205 -3.59 7.14 20.40
N THR A 206 -4.90 7.39 20.58
CA THR A 206 -5.62 7.17 21.85
C THR A 206 -7.01 6.60 21.62
N GLU A 207 -7.61 6.08 22.68
CA GLU A 207 -9.02 5.71 22.77
C GLU A 207 -9.81 6.86 23.42
N VAL A 208 -10.71 7.50 22.70
CA VAL A 208 -11.45 8.68 23.21
C VAL A 208 -12.30 8.35 24.44
N ILE A 209 -12.78 7.11 24.56
CA ILE A 209 -13.55 6.69 25.73
C ILE A 209 -12.68 6.65 27.00
N ASP A 210 -11.41 6.27 26.88
CA ASP A 210 -10.47 6.22 27.97
C ASP A 210 -10.11 7.65 28.43
N GLU A 211 -9.92 8.58 27.49
CA GLU A 211 -9.70 10.00 27.80
C GLU A 211 -10.88 10.62 28.56
N LEU A 212 -12.11 10.33 28.11
CA LEU A 212 -13.32 10.77 28.83
C LEU A 212 -13.43 10.15 30.23
N ALA A 213 -13.11 8.86 30.37
CA ALA A 213 -13.15 8.15 31.62
C ALA A 213 -12.14 8.69 32.64
N ILE A 214 -10.94 9.04 32.21
CA ILE A 214 -9.92 9.69 33.05
C ILE A 214 -10.46 11.01 33.59
N ARG A 215 -11.06 11.86 32.75
CA ARG A 215 -11.64 13.15 33.12
C ARG A 215 -12.87 12.99 34.03
N ALA A 216 -13.62 11.90 33.88
CA ALA A 216 -14.74 11.56 34.77
C ALA A 216 -14.31 10.90 36.07
N GLY A 217 -13.02 10.57 36.27
CA GLY A 217 -12.51 9.88 37.44
C GLY A 217 -12.90 8.39 37.51
N VAL A 218 -13.27 7.77 36.38
CA VAL A 218 -13.73 6.38 36.30
C VAL A 218 -12.82 5.51 35.42
N GLY A 219 -11.59 5.94 35.15
CA GLY A 219 -10.67 5.28 34.25
C GLY A 219 -10.41 3.81 34.57
N ASP A 220 -10.18 3.47 35.85
CA ASP A 220 -9.94 2.08 36.29
C ASP A 220 -11.15 1.18 36.01
N GLN A 221 -12.38 1.70 36.21
CA GLN A 221 -13.62 0.95 35.97
C GLN A 221 -13.81 0.68 34.48
N VAL A 222 -13.59 1.68 33.61
CA VAL A 222 -13.66 1.55 32.16
C VAL A 222 -12.62 0.54 31.66
N LYS A 223 -11.41 0.59 32.19
CA LYS A 223 -10.34 -0.36 31.85
C LYS A 223 -10.71 -1.81 32.21
N GLU A 224 -11.31 -2.04 33.38
CA GLU A 224 -11.75 -3.39 33.77
C GLU A 224 -12.85 -3.93 32.80
N ILE A 225 -13.83 -3.10 32.44
CA ILE A 225 -14.87 -3.48 31.50
C ILE A 225 -14.24 -3.82 30.14
N THR A 226 -13.26 -3.02 29.67
CA THR A 226 -12.51 -3.29 28.43
C THR A 226 -11.79 -4.63 28.50
N LEU A 227 -11.14 -4.95 29.61
CA LEU A 227 -10.46 -6.24 29.81
C LEU A 227 -11.45 -7.42 29.79
N ARG A 228 -12.63 -7.29 30.37
CA ARG A 228 -13.71 -8.30 30.31
C ARG A 228 -14.15 -8.56 28.86
N ALA A 229 -14.33 -7.51 28.10
CA ALA A 229 -14.66 -7.63 26.67
C ALA A 229 -13.53 -8.33 25.88
N MET A 230 -12.26 -7.98 26.14
CA MET A 230 -11.11 -8.60 25.48
C MET A 230 -10.94 -10.09 25.84
N ARG A 231 -11.39 -10.53 27.01
CA ARG A 231 -11.45 -11.95 27.43
C ARG A 231 -12.66 -12.68 26.84
N GLY A 232 -13.58 -11.96 26.18
CA GLY A 232 -14.83 -12.54 25.65
C GLY A 232 -15.89 -12.82 26.70
N GLU A 233 -15.81 -12.23 27.87
CA GLU A 233 -16.79 -12.37 28.97
C GLU A 233 -18.08 -11.59 28.67
N ILE A 234 -17.96 -10.49 27.95
CA ILE A 234 -19.06 -9.64 27.47
C ILE A 234 -18.84 -9.27 26.02
N ASP A 235 -19.92 -9.00 25.27
CA ASP A 235 -19.80 -8.57 23.89
C ASP A 235 -19.48 -7.07 23.76
N PHE A 236 -19.19 -6.62 22.52
CA PHE A 236 -18.86 -5.23 22.26
C PHE A 236 -19.98 -4.26 22.68
N LYS A 237 -21.24 -4.61 22.38
CA LYS A 237 -22.38 -3.73 22.66
C LYS A 237 -22.65 -3.60 24.15
N GLU A 238 -22.49 -4.69 24.88
CA GLU A 238 -22.62 -4.70 26.34
C GLU A 238 -21.49 -3.89 26.98
N SER A 239 -20.25 -4.15 26.59
CA SER A 239 -19.09 -3.38 27.04
C SER A 239 -19.24 -1.88 26.74
N PHE A 240 -19.70 -1.52 25.53
CA PHE A 240 -19.94 -0.13 25.16
C PHE A 240 -20.95 0.55 26.08
N LYS A 241 -22.10 -0.10 26.34
CA LYS A 241 -23.15 0.42 27.22
C LYS A 241 -22.66 0.62 28.67
N GLU A 242 -21.96 -0.37 29.20
CA GLU A 242 -21.41 -0.28 30.54
C GLU A 242 -20.43 0.88 30.70
N ARG A 243 -19.52 1.05 29.73
CA ARG A 243 -18.51 2.13 29.74
C ARG A 243 -19.15 3.51 29.56
N VAL A 244 -20.12 3.67 28.67
CA VAL A 244 -20.82 4.95 28.45
C VAL A 244 -21.62 5.35 29.68
N ALA A 245 -22.26 4.39 30.39
CA ALA A 245 -23.02 4.67 31.61
C ALA A 245 -22.16 5.31 32.72
N LEU A 246 -20.89 4.97 32.80
CA LEU A 246 -19.94 5.54 33.76
C LEU A 246 -19.61 7.02 33.47
N LEU A 247 -19.84 7.52 32.26
CA LEU A 247 -19.58 8.92 31.90
C LEU A 247 -20.70 9.88 32.33
N LYS A 248 -21.75 9.38 33.02
CA LYS A 248 -22.89 10.20 33.46
C LYS A 248 -22.45 11.38 34.28
N GLY A 249 -22.92 12.56 33.93
CA GLY A 249 -22.66 13.82 34.66
C GLY A 249 -21.39 14.54 34.20
N LEU A 250 -20.59 13.98 33.34
CA LEU A 250 -19.41 14.64 32.77
C LEU A 250 -19.83 15.86 31.94
N ASP A 251 -19.20 17.00 32.18
CA ASP A 251 -19.46 18.23 31.43
C ASP A 251 -19.00 18.12 29.95
N VAL A 252 -19.83 18.58 29.04
CA VAL A 252 -19.55 18.49 27.60
C VAL A 252 -18.33 19.31 27.16
N SER A 253 -17.93 20.33 27.94
CA SER A 253 -16.72 21.13 27.62
C SER A 253 -15.44 20.28 27.62
N VAL A 254 -15.41 19.19 28.37
CA VAL A 254 -14.30 18.22 28.39
C VAL A 254 -14.08 17.59 27.05
N MET A 255 -15.17 17.35 26.28
CA MET A 255 -15.05 16.79 24.93
C MET A 255 -14.29 17.73 23.98
N ARG A 256 -14.50 19.03 24.13
CA ARG A 256 -13.78 20.06 23.35
C ARG A 256 -12.29 20.06 23.72
N GLU A 257 -11.99 20.06 25.01
CA GLU A 257 -10.60 20.06 25.48
C GLU A 257 -9.83 18.84 24.96
N ILE A 258 -10.46 17.65 24.99
CA ILE A 258 -9.86 16.42 24.45
C ILE A 258 -9.68 16.55 22.94
N ALA A 259 -10.70 17.00 22.17
CA ALA A 259 -10.65 17.11 20.72
C ALA A 259 -9.53 18.04 20.23
N GLU A 260 -9.34 19.18 20.90
CA GLU A 260 -8.29 20.16 20.56
C GLU A 260 -6.87 19.61 20.83
N ASN A 261 -6.72 18.62 21.70
CA ASN A 261 -5.45 18.01 22.10
C ASN A 261 -5.29 16.55 21.65
N LEU A 262 -6.10 16.07 20.71
CA LEU A 262 -5.99 14.70 20.19
C LEU A 262 -4.61 14.44 19.58
N PRO A 263 -3.89 13.39 20.02
CA PRO A 263 -2.64 13.00 19.41
C PRO A 263 -2.91 12.37 18.03
N ILE A 264 -2.58 13.08 16.98
CA ILE A 264 -2.78 12.63 15.61
C ILE A 264 -1.69 11.62 15.24
N THR A 265 -2.08 10.48 14.71
CA THR A 265 -1.16 9.42 14.28
C THR A 265 -0.17 9.91 13.22
N GLU A 266 1.10 9.45 13.32
CA GLU A 266 2.13 9.79 12.35
C GLU A 266 1.67 9.56 10.91
N GLY A 267 1.84 10.56 10.06
CA GLY A 267 1.56 10.47 8.63
C GLY A 267 0.11 10.76 8.22
N VAL A 268 -0.83 10.94 9.15
CA VAL A 268 -2.24 11.24 8.84
C VAL A 268 -2.37 12.50 8.01
N GLU A 269 -1.71 13.59 8.38
CA GLU A 269 -1.81 14.88 7.67
C GLU A 269 -1.38 14.73 6.20
N ARG A 270 -0.23 14.10 5.97
CA ARG A 270 0.27 13.82 4.61
C ARG A 270 -0.70 12.91 3.85
N LEU A 271 -1.17 11.84 4.47
CA LEU A 271 -2.10 10.90 3.85
C LEU A 271 -3.40 11.60 3.42
N MET A 272 -4.04 12.34 4.33
CA MET A 272 -5.29 13.05 4.04
C MET A 272 -5.12 14.09 2.93
N PHE A 273 -4.04 14.86 2.97
CA PHE A 273 -3.73 15.82 1.92
C PHE A 273 -3.63 15.17 0.55
N VAL A 274 -2.88 14.06 0.43
CA VAL A 274 -2.69 13.34 -0.83
C VAL A 274 -4.02 12.74 -1.31
N LEU A 275 -4.74 12.04 -0.44
CA LEU A 275 -6.02 11.40 -0.78
C LEU A 275 -7.03 12.42 -1.31
N LYS A 276 -7.19 13.54 -0.64
CA LYS A 276 -8.08 14.64 -1.09
C LYS A 276 -7.64 15.21 -2.44
N ARG A 277 -6.34 15.42 -2.62
CA ARG A 277 -5.77 15.96 -3.86
C ARG A 277 -6.04 15.06 -5.07
N TYR A 278 -6.07 13.74 -4.86
CA TYR A 278 -6.34 12.76 -5.90
C TYR A 278 -7.81 12.31 -5.96
N GLY A 279 -8.71 13.02 -5.26
CA GLY A 279 -10.16 12.83 -5.37
C GLY A 279 -10.70 11.58 -4.70
N TYR A 280 -10.00 11.06 -3.69
CA TYR A 280 -10.54 9.97 -2.87
C TYR A 280 -11.68 10.47 -1.99
N LYS A 281 -12.70 9.65 -1.82
CA LYS A 281 -13.70 9.79 -0.76
C LYS A 281 -13.15 9.16 0.51
N ILE A 282 -13.28 9.87 1.62
CA ILE A 282 -12.70 9.49 2.91
C ILE A 282 -13.80 9.37 3.94
N ALA A 283 -13.84 8.25 4.66
CA ALA A 283 -14.82 7.98 5.71
C ALA A 283 -14.15 7.58 7.03
N ILE A 284 -14.73 8.00 8.13
CA ILE A 284 -14.47 7.46 9.48
C ILE A 284 -15.62 6.53 9.83
N LEU A 285 -15.31 5.27 10.18
CA LEU A 285 -16.23 4.25 10.65
C LEU A 285 -15.73 3.75 12.01
N SER A 286 -16.26 4.31 13.11
CA SER A 286 -15.67 4.13 14.44
C SER A 286 -16.66 3.64 15.49
N GLY A 287 -16.18 2.76 16.37
CA GLY A 287 -16.84 2.42 17.63
C GLY A 287 -16.76 3.52 18.70
N GLY A 288 -15.98 4.57 18.45
CA GLY A 288 -15.90 5.77 19.29
C GLY A 288 -17.08 6.72 19.10
N PHE A 289 -16.86 8.04 19.23
CA PHE A 289 -17.95 9.01 19.30
C PHE A 289 -17.94 10.02 18.15
N THR A 290 -19.14 10.35 17.67
CA THR A 290 -19.39 11.30 16.56
C THR A 290 -18.77 12.67 16.79
N TYR A 291 -18.72 13.14 18.02
CA TYR A 291 -18.12 14.44 18.35
C TYR A 291 -16.67 14.54 17.88
N PHE A 292 -15.85 13.55 18.19
CA PHE A 292 -14.44 13.50 17.80
C PHE A 292 -14.26 13.22 16.32
N GLY A 293 -15.09 12.33 15.77
CA GLY A 293 -15.12 12.08 14.32
C GLY A 293 -15.43 13.33 13.52
N ASN A 294 -16.39 14.16 13.98
CA ASN A 294 -16.73 15.42 13.32
C ASN A 294 -15.60 16.47 13.46
N TYR A 295 -14.92 16.51 14.60
CA TYR A 295 -13.73 17.36 14.75
C TYR A 295 -12.64 17.00 13.73
N LEU A 296 -12.33 15.70 13.56
CA LEU A 296 -11.38 15.23 12.57
C LEU A 296 -11.88 15.47 11.13
N LYS A 297 -13.18 15.34 10.90
CA LYS A 297 -13.81 15.67 9.60
C LYS A 297 -13.55 17.11 9.20
N GLU A 298 -13.77 18.05 10.10
CA GLU A 298 -13.51 19.47 9.85
C GLU A 298 -12.01 19.73 9.64
N LYS A 299 -11.16 19.15 10.48
CA LYS A 299 -9.71 19.33 10.42
C LYS A 299 -9.10 18.84 9.12
N PHE A 300 -9.52 17.67 8.61
CA PHE A 300 -8.91 16.99 7.46
C PHE A 300 -9.78 16.97 6.21
N GLY A 301 -10.98 17.53 6.24
CA GLY A 301 -11.91 17.54 5.11
C GLY A 301 -12.44 16.15 4.75
N ILE A 302 -12.71 15.32 5.75
CA ILE A 302 -13.25 13.95 5.59
C ILE A 302 -14.70 14.03 5.10
N ASP A 303 -15.12 13.11 4.20
CA ASP A 303 -16.43 13.20 3.58
C ASP A 303 -17.54 12.62 4.48
N TYR A 304 -17.28 11.50 5.16
CA TYR A 304 -18.27 10.76 5.95
C TYR A 304 -17.76 10.45 7.36
N VAL A 305 -18.66 10.53 8.34
CA VAL A 305 -18.40 10.08 9.72
C VAL A 305 -19.58 9.28 10.21
N TYR A 306 -19.33 8.06 10.60
CA TYR A 306 -20.27 7.18 11.27
C TYR A 306 -19.63 6.65 12.56
N ALA A 307 -20.17 7.09 13.69
CA ALA A 307 -19.73 6.72 15.04
C ALA A 307 -20.90 6.80 16.01
N ASN A 308 -20.70 6.44 17.27
CA ASN A 308 -21.74 6.44 18.25
C ASN A 308 -22.01 7.85 18.79
N GLN A 309 -23.26 8.21 18.96
CA GLN A 309 -23.66 9.51 19.48
C GLN A 309 -23.98 9.44 20.97
N LEU A 310 -23.22 10.20 21.77
CA LEU A 310 -23.52 10.38 23.18
C LEU A 310 -24.75 11.27 23.37
N GLU A 311 -25.61 10.93 24.30
CA GLU A 311 -26.76 11.75 24.68
C GLU A 311 -26.31 12.83 25.68
N ILE A 312 -26.72 14.08 25.39
CA ILE A 312 -26.36 15.26 26.19
C ILE A 312 -27.65 15.92 26.65
N GLU A 313 -27.73 16.26 27.94
CA GLU A 313 -28.82 17.01 28.55
C GLU A 313 -28.22 18.04 29.52
N ASP A 314 -28.68 19.27 29.44
CA ASP A 314 -28.22 20.41 30.28
C ASP A 314 -26.67 20.58 30.30
N GLY A 315 -26.01 20.36 29.13
CA GLY A 315 -24.56 20.51 28.99
C GLY A 315 -23.73 19.37 29.61
N LYS A 316 -24.38 18.27 30.02
CA LYS A 316 -23.72 17.09 30.59
C LYS A 316 -24.08 15.81 29.85
N LEU A 317 -23.17 14.84 29.89
CA LEU A 317 -23.45 13.49 29.40
C LEU A 317 -24.48 12.81 30.33
N THR A 318 -25.49 12.19 29.74
CA THR A 318 -26.51 11.44 30.49
C THR A 318 -26.06 10.04 30.90
N GLY A 319 -24.93 9.53 30.32
CA GLY A 319 -24.51 8.14 30.44
C GLY A 319 -25.27 7.24 29.47
N ARG A 320 -25.97 7.81 28.51
CA ARG A 320 -26.70 7.10 27.43
C ARG A 320 -26.15 7.51 26.05
N TYR A 321 -26.57 6.78 25.04
CA TYR A 321 -26.24 7.04 23.64
C TYR A 321 -27.53 7.04 22.81
N THR A 322 -27.48 7.60 21.61
CA THR A 322 -28.60 7.62 20.66
C THR A 322 -28.24 6.86 19.39
N GLY A 323 -29.23 6.23 18.78
CA GLY A 323 -29.06 5.50 17.52
C GLY A 323 -28.54 4.08 17.67
N GLU A 324 -28.10 3.51 16.57
CA GLU A 324 -27.56 2.15 16.48
C GLU A 324 -26.05 2.16 16.77
N ILE A 325 -25.60 1.18 17.57
CA ILE A 325 -24.18 1.04 17.91
C ILE A 325 -23.39 0.62 16.67
N VAL A 326 -22.30 1.35 16.39
CA VAL A 326 -21.35 1.04 15.32
C VAL A 326 -20.36 -0.01 15.83
N ASP A 327 -20.72 -1.27 15.63
CA ASP A 327 -19.88 -2.43 15.88
C ASP A 327 -19.15 -2.88 14.61
N GLY A 328 -18.38 -3.98 14.68
CA GLY A 328 -17.60 -4.47 13.54
C GLY A 328 -18.46 -4.85 12.33
N LYS A 329 -19.61 -5.46 12.54
CA LYS A 329 -20.57 -5.78 11.45
C LYS A 329 -21.09 -4.50 10.82
N ARG A 330 -21.47 -3.53 11.63
CA ARG A 330 -21.98 -2.24 11.16
C ARG A 330 -20.94 -1.46 10.38
N LYS A 331 -19.66 -1.51 10.76
CA LYS A 331 -18.56 -0.91 9.97
C LYS A 331 -18.51 -1.50 8.55
N ALA A 332 -18.62 -2.81 8.41
CA ALA A 332 -18.62 -3.47 7.09
C ALA A 332 -19.85 -3.07 6.24
N GLU A 333 -21.04 -3.02 6.84
CA GLU A 333 -22.28 -2.58 6.19
C GLU A 333 -22.17 -1.11 5.73
N LEU A 334 -21.63 -0.24 6.57
CA LEU A 334 -21.44 1.18 6.27
C LEU A 334 -20.45 1.41 5.12
N LEU A 335 -19.35 0.64 5.09
CA LEU A 335 -18.41 0.69 3.96
C LEU A 335 -19.13 0.34 2.64
N GLN A 336 -19.93 -0.72 2.63
CA GLN A 336 -20.70 -1.13 1.45
C GLN A 336 -21.75 -0.08 1.06
N LEU A 337 -22.44 0.50 2.04
CA LEU A 337 -23.41 1.58 1.82
C LEU A 337 -22.76 2.81 1.17
N ILE A 338 -21.62 3.27 1.71
CA ILE A 338 -20.91 4.44 1.16
C ILE A 338 -20.41 4.12 -0.26
N ALA A 339 -19.90 2.90 -0.50
CA ALA A 339 -19.48 2.47 -1.82
C ALA A 339 -20.65 2.55 -2.84
N GLN A 340 -21.86 2.12 -2.45
CA GLN A 340 -23.06 2.26 -3.28
C GLN A 340 -23.44 3.73 -3.52
N VAL A 341 -23.43 4.57 -2.48
CA VAL A 341 -23.78 6.00 -2.58
C VAL A 341 -22.82 6.74 -3.52
N GLU A 342 -21.53 6.42 -3.44
CA GLU A 342 -20.48 7.04 -4.28
C GLU A 342 -20.32 6.35 -5.64
N ASN A 343 -21.12 5.31 -5.94
CA ASN A 343 -21.03 4.52 -7.16
C ASN A 343 -19.60 3.95 -7.38
N VAL A 344 -19.02 3.42 -6.32
CA VAL A 344 -17.69 2.81 -6.28
C VAL A 344 -17.83 1.29 -6.13
N ASP A 345 -17.11 0.54 -6.97
CA ASP A 345 -17.03 -0.92 -6.81
C ASP A 345 -16.33 -1.27 -5.50
N ILE A 346 -16.80 -2.34 -4.84
CA ILE A 346 -16.19 -2.77 -3.57
C ILE A 346 -14.69 -3.10 -3.72
N ALA A 347 -14.28 -3.59 -4.88
CA ALA A 347 -12.88 -3.82 -5.21
C ALA A 347 -12.03 -2.53 -5.29
N GLN A 348 -12.67 -1.35 -5.39
CA GLN A 348 -12.02 -0.04 -5.38
C GLN A 348 -11.98 0.60 -3.99
N THR A 349 -12.44 -0.11 -2.96
CA THR A 349 -12.46 0.38 -1.58
C THR A 349 -11.19 -0.02 -0.83
N ILE A 350 -10.88 0.77 0.20
CA ILE A 350 -9.80 0.53 1.14
C ILE A 350 -10.39 0.62 2.55
N ALA A 351 -9.99 -0.27 3.44
CA ALA A 351 -10.29 -0.18 4.86
C ALA A 351 -9.02 -0.25 5.68
N VAL A 352 -8.93 0.57 6.72
CA VAL A 352 -7.77 0.64 7.61
C VAL A 352 -8.27 0.64 9.06
N GLY A 353 -7.71 -0.22 9.90
CA GLY A 353 -8.04 -0.33 11.32
C GLY A 353 -7.04 -1.16 12.09
N ASP A 354 -7.05 -1.08 13.42
CA ASP A 354 -6.10 -1.75 14.33
C ASP A 354 -6.72 -2.90 15.13
N GLY A 355 -8.05 -2.90 15.27
CA GLY A 355 -8.77 -3.76 16.19
C GLY A 355 -9.46 -4.98 15.59
N ALA A 356 -9.82 -5.94 16.43
CA ALA A 356 -10.60 -7.11 16.01
C ALA A 356 -12.01 -6.73 15.51
N ASN A 357 -12.55 -5.60 15.98
CA ASN A 357 -13.79 -5.00 15.50
C ASN A 357 -13.69 -4.47 14.06
N ASP A 358 -12.49 -4.28 13.52
CA ASP A 358 -12.30 -3.85 12.14
C ASP A 358 -12.23 -5.00 11.14
N LEU A 359 -11.96 -6.22 11.60
CA LEU A 359 -11.78 -7.38 10.72
C LEU A 359 -12.93 -7.58 9.72
N PRO A 360 -14.22 -7.41 10.08
CA PRO A 360 -15.30 -7.50 9.10
C PRO A 360 -15.19 -6.44 7.99
N MET A 361 -14.85 -5.20 8.34
CA MET A 361 -14.62 -4.11 7.38
C MET A 361 -13.39 -4.37 6.52
N LEU A 362 -12.27 -4.79 7.13
CA LEU A 362 -11.03 -5.12 6.42
C LEU A 362 -11.23 -6.26 5.42
N SER A 363 -12.05 -7.26 5.76
CA SER A 363 -12.27 -8.44 4.91
C SER A 363 -13.13 -8.17 3.69
N VAL A 364 -14.10 -7.25 3.76
CA VAL A 364 -14.98 -6.92 2.63
C VAL A 364 -14.38 -5.89 1.69
N ALA A 365 -13.44 -5.08 2.16
CA ALA A 365 -12.79 -4.07 1.34
C ALA A 365 -11.90 -4.68 0.24
N GLY A 366 -11.79 -3.99 -0.89
CA GLY A 366 -10.84 -4.36 -1.95
C GLY A 366 -9.37 -4.35 -1.50
N LEU A 367 -9.05 -3.57 -0.46
CA LEU A 367 -7.77 -3.58 0.25
C LEU A 367 -8.02 -3.34 1.74
N GLY A 368 -7.88 -4.38 2.55
CA GLY A 368 -7.92 -4.29 4.01
C GLY A 368 -6.51 -4.21 4.60
N ILE A 369 -6.25 -3.19 5.40
CA ILE A 369 -4.93 -2.92 6.00
C ILE A 369 -5.08 -2.91 7.52
N ALA A 370 -4.39 -3.82 8.20
CA ALA A 370 -4.20 -3.78 9.64
C ALA A 370 -3.09 -2.77 9.98
N PHE A 371 -3.42 -1.72 10.74
CA PHE A 371 -2.49 -0.66 11.07
C PHE A 371 -2.10 -0.72 12.54
N HIS A 372 -0.80 -0.86 12.85
CA HIS A 372 -0.26 -1.01 14.20
C HIS A 372 -1.04 -2.00 15.08
N ALA A 373 -1.57 -3.03 14.40
CA ALA A 373 -2.53 -3.95 14.96
C ALA A 373 -1.88 -5.04 15.81
N LYS A 374 -2.67 -5.59 16.72
CA LYS A 374 -2.26 -6.72 17.55
C LYS A 374 -2.01 -7.96 16.67
N PRO A 375 -1.11 -8.90 17.08
CA PRO A 375 -0.75 -10.08 16.27
C PRO A 375 -1.94 -10.88 15.77
N LYS A 376 -3.00 -11.02 16.59
CA LYS A 376 -4.24 -11.71 16.19
C LYS A 376 -4.97 -11.02 15.03
N VAL A 377 -4.95 -9.69 14.98
CA VAL A 377 -5.57 -8.93 13.89
C VAL A 377 -4.71 -9.00 12.64
N VAL A 378 -3.39 -8.82 12.79
CA VAL A 378 -2.42 -8.98 11.71
C VAL A 378 -2.57 -10.35 11.04
N ALA A 379 -2.70 -11.44 11.84
CA ALA A 379 -2.86 -12.80 11.33
C ALA A 379 -4.13 -13.04 10.50
N ASN A 380 -5.13 -12.18 10.63
CA ASN A 380 -6.40 -12.29 9.90
C ASN A 380 -6.57 -11.17 8.84
N ALA A 381 -5.63 -10.24 8.74
CA ALA A 381 -5.63 -9.20 7.72
C ALA A 381 -4.85 -9.64 6.47
N GLN A 382 -5.20 -9.08 5.33
CA GLN A 382 -4.48 -9.34 4.08
C GLN A 382 -3.15 -8.58 4.00
N GLN A 383 -3.10 -7.39 4.59
CA GLN A 383 -1.98 -6.46 4.57
C GLN A 383 -1.77 -5.86 5.95
N SER A 384 -0.53 -5.47 6.27
CA SER A 384 -0.25 -4.79 7.54
C SER A 384 0.79 -3.68 7.40
N ILE A 385 0.64 -2.65 8.22
CA ILE A 385 1.60 -1.56 8.42
C ILE A 385 1.84 -1.43 9.93
N ASN A 386 3.06 -1.75 10.39
CA ASN A 386 3.42 -1.74 11.81
C ASN A 386 4.74 -0.99 12.08
N THR A 387 5.49 -0.60 11.05
CA THR A 387 6.84 -0.05 11.20
C THR A 387 6.93 1.45 10.89
N ILE A 388 5.94 1.98 10.20
CA ILE A 388 5.90 3.40 9.79
C ILE A 388 4.53 4.01 10.07
N GLY A 389 4.39 5.32 9.82
CA GLY A 389 3.13 6.06 9.96
C GLY A 389 2.06 5.67 8.94
N LEU A 390 0.86 6.20 9.13
CA LEU A 390 -0.35 5.86 8.36
C LEU A 390 -0.20 6.20 6.87
N ASP A 391 0.62 7.17 6.51
CA ASP A 391 0.94 7.50 5.12
C ASP A 391 1.69 6.39 4.35
N GLY A 392 2.10 5.31 5.02
CA GLY A 392 2.53 4.06 4.40
C GLY A 392 1.50 3.46 3.44
N VAL A 393 0.22 3.72 3.68
CA VAL A 393 -0.90 3.36 2.79
C VAL A 393 -0.67 3.85 1.36
N LEU A 394 -0.08 5.04 1.17
CA LEU A 394 0.19 5.60 -0.16
C LEU A 394 1.06 4.69 -1.02
N TYR A 395 2.04 4.03 -0.42
CA TYR A 395 2.92 3.12 -1.16
C TYR A 395 2.22 1.82 -1.54
N PHE A 396 1.28 1.32 -0.72
CA PHE A 396 0.43 0.18 -1.10
C PHE A 396 -0.52 0.52 -2.25
N LEU A 397 -0.85 1.80 -2.42
CA LEU A 397 -1.60 2.30 -3.57
C LEU A 397 -0.71 2.57 -4.81
N GLY A 398 0.62 2.43 -4.68
CA GLY A 398 1.57 2.62 -5.75
C GLY A 398 2.02 4.06 -5.98
N PHE A 399 1.75 4.97 -5.04
CA PHE A 399 2.30 6.32 -5.10
C PHE A 399 3.82 6.28 -4.96
N LYS A 400 4.50 7.18 -5.69
CA LYS A 400 5.94 7.40 -5.58
C LYS A 400 6.20 8.77 -4.98
N ASP A 401 7.25 8.89 -4.19
CA ASP A 401 7.66 10.19 -3.64
C ASP A 401 7.91 11.22 -4.74
N SER A 402 8.54 10.83 -5.85
CA SER A 402 8.76 11.74 -6.98
C SER A 402 7.49 12.39 -7.53
N TYR A 403 6.36 11.70 -7.49
CA TYR A 403 5.06 12.29 -7.91
C TYR A 403 4.52 13.29 -6.90
N LEU A 404 4.91 13.16 -5.64
CA LEU A 404 4.46 14.00 -4.53
C LEU A 404 5.36 15.25 -4.41
N GLU A 405 6.68 15.09 -4.62
CA GLU A 405 7.68 16.18 -4.61
C GLU A 405 7.44 17.19 -5.74
N GLU A 406 7.20 16.74 -6.97
CA GLU A 406 6.91 17.61 -8.14
C GLU A 406 5.72 18.55 -7.92
N ARG A 407 4.87 18.28 -6.92
CA ARG A 407 3.67 19.06 -6.62
C ARG A 407 3.74 19.81 -5.30
N GLY A 408 4.90 19.85 -4.65
CA GLY A 408 5.09 20.54 -3.37
C GLY A 408 4.31 19.90 -2.21
N ILE A 409 4.16 18.57 -2.25
CA ILE A 409 3.40 17.78 -1.25
C ILE A 409 4.33 17.20 -0.17
N LEU A 410 5.65 17.28 -0.36
CA LEU A 410 6.70 16.87 0.59
C LEU A 410 7.39 18.06 1.19
#